data_045ce52970d4879e6c2b4c3ed18e5d50
#
_entry.id   045ce52970d4879e6c2b4c3ed18e5d50
#
_cell.length_a   1.000
_cell.length_b   1.000
_cell.length_c   1.000
_cell.angle_alpha   90.00
_cell.angle_beta   90.00
_cell.angle_gamma   90.00
#
_symmetry.space_group_name_H-M   'P 1'
#
loop_
_entity.id
_entity.type
_entity.pdbx_description
1 polymer ?
#
loop_
_entity_poly.entity_id
_entity_poly.type
_entity_poly.pdbx_seq_one_letter_code
_entity_poly.pdbx_strand_id
1 'polypeptide(L)'
;ISVNRALKEFNPDNLINFGTAGSSRSDLKGLHEVTTFKQRDMDLRSLGLPLGVTLKDDINDIYLNRQGLSCGTGDSFVTSDHEMKTDLYDMEAYALAKLCLIEKINYFCFKYISDEANDNASKDWNANVSKGAVHFMHLLDSI
;
A
#
# COMPACT_ATOMS: atom_id res chain seq x y z
N ILE A 1 13.02 0.42 14.38
CA ILE A 1 12.71 1.86 14.56
C ILE A 1 11.35 2.07 13.91
N SER A 2 10.38 2.68 14.63
CA SER A 2 9.10 3.03 14.02
C SER A 2 9.29 4.21 13.06
N VAL A 3 8.50 4.25 11.98
CA VAL A 3 8.56 5.34 10.98
C VAL A 3 8.34 6.69 11.66
N ASN A 4 7.38 6.80 12.58
CA ASN A 4 7.12 8.04 13.32
C ASN A 4 8.37 8.55 14.07
N ARG A 5 9.18 7.66 14.66
CA ARG A 5 10.44 8.05 15.30
C ARG A 5 11.45 8.54 14.27
N ALA A 6 11.58 7.86 13.14
CA ALA A 6 12.48 8.28 12.06
C ALA A 6 12.07 9.66 11.49
N LEU A 7 10.79 9.91 11.29
CA LEU A 7 10.31 11.22 10.83
C LEU A 7 10.69 12.35 11.78
N LYS A 8 10.56 12.13 13.10
CA LYS A 8 10.94 13.12 14.12
C LYS A 8 12.46 13.32 14.22
N GLU A 9 13.25 12.27 13.99
CA GLU A 9 14.70 12.32 14.08
C GLU A 9 15.34 12.99 12.86
N PHE A 10 14.85 12.65 11.66
CA PHE A 10 15.44 13.11 10.39
C PHE A 10 14.73 14.30 9.74
N ASN A 11 13.49 14.61 10.16
CA ASN A 11 12.65 15.66 9.60
C ASN A 11 12.66 15.71 8.06
N PRO A 12 12.34 14.63 7.36
CA PRO A 12 12.44 14.57 5.91
C PRO A 12 11.28 15.30 5.23
N ASP A 13 11.52 15.88 4.04
CA ASP A 13 10.48 16.42 3.17
C ASP A 13 9.68 15.33 2.45
N ASN A 14 10.31 14.19 2.21
CA ASN A 14 9.75 13.09 1.44
C ASN A 14 9.91 11.76 2.17
N LEU A 15 8.89 10.90 2.09
CA LEU A 15 8.95 9.50 2.49
C LEU A 15 8.66 8.63 1.28
N ILE A 16 9.58 7.74 0.96
CA ILE A 16 9.42 6.74 -0.10
C ILE A 16 9.16 5.38 0.54
N ASN A 17 8.02 4.79 0.24
CA ASN A 17 7.71 3.40 0.58
C ASN A 17 7.93 2.52 -0.66
N PHE A 18 8.81 1.56 -0.52
CA PHE A 18 8.98 0.50 -1.49
C PHE A 18 8.67 -0.84 -0.82
N GLY A 19 7.94 -1.71 -1.54
CA GLY A 19 7.62 -3.06 -1.07
C GLY A 19 6.97 -3.90 -2.16
N THR A 20 6.52 -5.08 -1.78
CA THR A 20 5.74 -5.97 -2.65
C THR A 20 4.25 -5.81 -2.39
N ALA A 21 3.42 -6.20 -3.37
CA ALA A 21 1.98 -6.29 -3.23
C ALA A 21 1.43 -7.42 -4.10
N GLY A 22 0.33 -8.02 -3.65
CA GLY A 22 -0.48 -8.89 -4.49
C GLY A 22 -1.41 -8.07 -5.40
N SER A 23 -1.82 -8.64 -6.53
CA SER A 23 -2.81 -8.02 -7.42
C SER A 23 -3.86 -9.02 -7.85
N SER A 24 -5.14 -8.61 -7.80
CA SER A 24 -6.23 -9.38 -8.41
C SER A 24 -6.31 -9.19 -9.93
N ARG A 25 -5.47 -8.32 -10.50
CA ARG A 25 -5.40 -8.01 -11.92
C ARG A 25 -4.22 -8.74 -12.56
N SER A 26 -4.49 -9.74 -13.38
CA SER A 26 -3.47 -10.55 -14.06
C SER A 26 -2.69 -9.77 -15.15
N ASP A 27 -3.22 -8.62 -15.60
CA ASP A 27 -2.56 -7.72 -16.55
C ASP A 27 -1.47 -6.85 -15.92
N LEU A 28 -1.45 -6.72 -14.57
CA LEU A 28 -0.44 -5.94 -13.87
C LEU A 28 0.79 -6.80 -13.51
N LYS A 29 1.97 -6.31 -13.90
CA LYS A 29 3.28 -6.93 -13.59
C LYS A 29 4.31 -5.83 -13.35
N GLY A 30 5.34 -6.14 -12.56
CA GLY A 30 6.45 -5.24 -12.33
C GLY A 30 6.21 -4.19 -11.25
N LEU A 31 6.88 -3.05 -11.36
CA LEU A 31 6.86 -1.96 -10.38
C LEU A 31 5.84 -0.89 -10.77
N HIS A 32 4.97 -0.52 -9.85
CA HIS A 32 3.94 0.50 -10.05
C HIS A 32 3.91 1.52 -8.92
N GLU A 33 3.58 2.77 -9.25
CA GLU A 33 3.26 3.78 -8.26
C GLU A 33 1.82 3.61 -7.77
N VAL A 34 1.65 3.72 -6.44
CA VAL A 34 0.36 3.70 -5.76
C VAL A 34 0.02 5.12 -5.31
N THR A 35 -1.18 5.58 -5.62
CA THR A 35 -1.63 6.94 -5.32
C THR A 35 -2.98 7.02 -4.62
N THR A 36 -3.68 5.88 -4.52
CA THR A 36 -4.94 5.76 -3.77
C THR A 36 -4.79 4.65 -2.72
N PHE A 37 -5.07 4.98 -1.46
CA PHE A 37 -4.90 4.07 -0.34
C PHE A 37 -6.21 3.89 0.40
N LYS A 38 -6.56 2.63 0.70
CA LYS A 38 -7.78 2.23 1.40
C LYS A 38 -7.44 1.25 2.53
N GLN A 39 -8.14 1.37 3.66
CA GLN A 39 -8.04 0.42 4.77
C GLN A 39 -9.06 -0.71 4.58
N ARG A 40 -8.64 -1.85 4.03
CA ARG A 40 -9.58 -2.90 3.61
C ARG A 40 -10.15 -3.77 4.73
N ASP A 41 -9.45 -3.89 5.86
CA ASP A 41 -9.82 -4.78 6.97
C ASP A 41 -10.64 -4.07 8.07
N MET A 42 -10.80 -2.74 7.99
CA MET A 42 -11.61 -2.01 8.94
C MET A 42 -13.10 -2.21 8.65
N ASP A 43 -13.76 -3.05 9.41
CA ASP A 43 -15.19 -3.34 9.26
C ASP A 43 -15.99 -2.99 10.52
N LEU A 44 -16.61 -1.83 10.48
CA LEU A 44 -17.51 -1.34 11.52
C LEU A 44 -18.95 -1.19 11.00
N ARG A 45 -19.35 -1.99 9.99
CA ARG A 45 -20.71 -1.98 9.44
C ARG A 45 -21.78 -2.33 10.48
N SER A 46 -21.44 -3.12 11.49
CA SER A 46 -22.31 -3.37 12.65
C SER A 46 -22.64 -2.11 13.46
N LEU A 47 -21.82 -1.07 13.35
CA LEU A 47 -22.04 0.26 13.94
C LEU A 47 -22.58 1.29 12.93
N GLY A 48 -22.99 0.84 11.74
CA GLY A 48 -23.55 1.69 10.68
C GLY A 48 -22.53 2.46 9.85
N LEU A 49 -21.22 2.12 9.94
CA LEU A 49 -20.17 2.75 9.14
C LEU A 49 -19.88 1.94 7.87
N PRO A 50 -19.49 2.57 6.76
CA PRO A 50 -19.02 1.85 5.58
C PRO A 50 -17.76 1.02 5.85
N LEU A 51 -17.50 0.00 5.02
CA LEU A 51 -16.25 -0.74 5.02
C LEU A 51 -15.06 0.20 4.76
N GLY A 52 -13.98 0.06 5.51
CA GLY A 52 -12.79 0.88 5.42
C GLY A 52 -12.82 2.17 6.28
N VAL A 53 -13.94 2.46 6.93
CA VAL A 53 -14.10 3.68 7.74
C VAL A 53 -13.82 3.40 9.21
N THR A 54 -12.90 4.20 9.78
CA THR A 54 -12.56 4.15 11.22
C THR A 54 -13.46 5.09 12.01
N LEU A 55 -13.95 4.64 13.16
CA LEU A 55 -14.81 5.46 14.04
C LEU A 55 -14.08 6.74 14.52
N LYS A 56 -14.77 7.89 14.38
CA LYS A 56 -14.25 9.21 14.77
C LYS A 56 -12.94 9.61 14.03
N ASP A 57 -12.76 9.12 12.84
CA ASP A 57 -11.64 9.46 11.99
C ASP A 57 -12.16 10.12 10.70
N ASP A 58 -11.70 11.32 10.41
CA ASP A 58 -12.12 12.06 9.21
C ASP A 58 -11.32 11.62 7.96
N ILE A 59 -10.24 10.83 8.16
CA ILE A 59 -9.39 10.33 7.08
C ILE A 59 -9.79 8.89 6.75
N ASN A 60 -10.52 8.72 5.65
CA ASN A 60 -10.94 7.41 5.15
C ASN A 60 -10.02 6.98 3.99
N ASP A 61 -10.46 7.13 2.75
CA ASP A 61 -9.61 6.91 1.58
C ASP A 61 -8.62 8.08 1.43
N ILE A 62 -7.37 7.78 1.08
CA ILE A 62 -6.33 8.78 0.86
C ILE A 62 -5.99 8.82 -0.63
N TYR A 63 -6.02 10.02 -1.20
CA TYR A 63 -5.74 10.26 -2.62
C TYR A 63 -4.55 11.21 -2.75
N LEU A 64 -3.51 10.79 -3.46
CA LEU A 64 -2.44 11.69 -3.87
C LEU A 64 -2.84 12.39 -5.18
N ASN A 65 -2.48 13.66 -5.32
CA ASN A 65 -2.85 14.45 -6.51
C ASN A 65 -1.98 14.12 -7.72
N ARG A 66 -1.92 12.83 -8.09
CA ARG A 66 -1.21 12.31 -9.27
C ARG A 66 -1.78 10.95 -9.71
N GLN A 67 -1.45 10.53 -10.92
CA GLN A 67 -1.96 9.28 -11.48
C GLN A 67 -1.17 8.06 -10.95
N GLY A 68 -1.86 6.99 -10.57
CA GLY A 68 -1.29 5.73 -10.12
C GLY A 68 -2.38 4.72 -9.76
N LEU A 69 -1.96 3.59 -9.21
CA LEU A 69 -2.86 2.49 -8.83
C LEU A 69 -3.47 2.70 -7.44
N SER A 70 -4.55 1.95 -7.17
CA SER A 70 -5.16 1.85 -5.86
C SER A 70 -4.60 0.64 -5.07
N CYS A 71 -4.44 0.81 -3.74
CA CYS A 71 -3.99 -0.26 -2.85
C CYS A 71 -4.90 -0.38 -1.64
N GLY A 72 -5.36 -1.59 -1.36
CA GLY A 72 -6.08 -1.96 -0.14
C GLY A 72 -5.13 -2.55 0.88
N THR A 73 -4.90 -1.82 1.98
CA THR A 73 -4.03 -2.24 3.07
C THR A 73 -4.83 -2.96 4.15
N GLY A 74 -4.30 -4.07 4.67
CA GLY A 74 -4.90 -4.81 5.79
C GLY A 74 -3.93 -5.80 6.44
N ASP A 75 -4.31 -6.36 7.57
CA ASP A 75 -3.45 -7.20 8.41
C ASP A 75 -3.43 -8.68 7.99
N SER A 76 -4.19 -9.05 6.97
CA SER A 76 -4.25 -10.42 6.43
C SER A 76 -3.63 -10.50 5.03
N PHE A 77 -3.00 -11.63 4.73
CA PHE A 77 -2.51 -11.93 3.38
C PHE A 77 -3.69 -12.30 2.47
N VAL A 78 -3.82 -11.64 1.31
CA VAL A 78 -4.96 -11.89 0.39
C VAL A 78 -4.65 -13.08 -0.49
N THR A 79 -5.46 -14.13 -0.36
CA THR A 79 -5.34 -15.39 -1.12
C THR A 79 -6.57 -15.69 -1.98
N SER A 80 -7.58 -14.83 -1.93
CA SER A 80 -8.83 -15.00 -2.67
C SER A 80 -9.43 -13.64 -2.99
N ASP A 81 -10.55 -13.64 -3.70
CA ASP A 81 -11.27 -12.43 -4.03
C ASP A 81 -11.68 -11.65 -2.77
N HIS A 82 -11.29 -10.38 -2.67
CA HIS A 82 -11.58 -9.53 -1.52
C HIS A 82 -12.80 -8.63 -1.78
N GLU A 83 -13.60 -8.37 -0.75
CA GLU A 83 -14.80 -7.54 -0.88
C GLU A 83 -14.47 -6.11 -1.33
N MET A 84 -13.47 -5.48 -0.69
CA MET A 84 -12.97 -4.18 -1.14
C MET A 84 -12.06 -4.36 -2.36
N LYS A 85 -12.53 -3.90 -3.52
CA LYS A 85 -11.77 -4.00 -4.77
C LYS A 85 -10.79 -2.85 -4.90
N THR A 86 -9.51 -3.19 -5.02
CA THR A 86 -8.40 -2.31 -5.34
C THR A 86 -7.50 -2.99 -6.37
N ASP A 87 -6.64 -2.25 -7.04
CA ASP A 87 -5.70 -2.84 -8.00
C ASP A 87 -4.67 -3.73 -7.30
N LEU A 88 -4.21 -3.31 -6.11
CA LEU A 88 -3.18 -3.97 -5.31
C LEU A 88 -3.65 -4.21 -3.87
N TYR A 89 -2.99 -5.18 -3.22
CA TYR A 89 -3.18 -5.50 -1.81
C TYR A 89 -1.83 -5.58 -1.09
N ASP A 90 -1.71 -4.86 0.01
CA ASP A 90 -0.52 -4.87 0.88
C ASP A 90 -0.89 -4.85 2.37
N MET A 91 0.11 -4.63 3.24
CA MET A 91 -0.08 -4.64 4.68
C MET A 91 0.41 -3.35 5.38
N GLU A 92 0.91 -2.32 4.66
CA GLU A 92 1.55 -1.15 5.28
C GLU A 92 1.16 0.21 4.66
N ALA A 93 0.85 0.27 3.37
CA ALA A 93 0.84 1.51 2.60
C ALA A 93 -0.16 2.55 3.12
N TYR A 94 -1.37 2.14 3.55
CA TYR A 94 -2.36 3.05 4.09
C TYR A 94 -1.87 3.73 5.37
N ALA A 95 -1.28 2.98 6.29
CA ALA A 95 -0.79 3.54 7.55
C ALA A 95 0.31 4.58 7.33
N LEU A 96 1.21 4.33 6.38
CA LEU A 96 2.28 5.25 6.00
C LEU A 96 1.73 6.48 5.29
N ALA A 97 0.79 6.31 4.36
CA ALA A 97 0.12 7.41 3.67
C ALA A 97 -0.60 8.33 4.67
N LYS A 98 -1.32 7.74 5.62
CA LYS A 98 -2.02 8.48 6.67
C LYS A 98 -1.08 9.25 7.57
N LEU A 99 0.02 8.63 8.01
CA LEU A 99 1.05 9.31 8.80
C LEU A 99 1.63 10.50 8.04
N CYS A 100 2.00 10.32 6.78
CA CYS A 100 2.54 11.40 5.95
C CYS A 100 1.55 12.55 5.73
N LEU A 101 0.25 12.22 5.54
CA LEU A 101 -0.80 13.22 5.42
C LEU A 101 -0.93 14.07 6.70
N ILE A 102 -0.91 13.44 7.87
CA ILE A 102 -0.99 14.13 9.18
C ILE A 102 0.25 15.00 9.42
N GLU A 103 1.43 14.47 9.14
CA GLU A 103 2.72 15.16 9.37
C GLU A 103 3.10 16.11 8.22
N LYS A 104 2.28 16.20 7.15
CA LYS A 104 2.50 17.06 5.97
C LYS A 104 3.81 16.75 5.23
N ILE A 105 4.15 15.47 5.13
CA ILE A 105 5.31 14.93 4.41
C ILE A 105 4.86 14.42 3.05
N ASN A 106 5.62 14.69 2.00
CA ASN A 106 5.33 14.12 0.69
C ASN A 106 5.49 12.60 0.72
N TYR A 107 4.48 11.88 0.25
CA TYR A 107 4.48 10.42 0.24
C TYR A 107 4.58 9.87 -1.17
N PHE A 108 5.53 8.94 -1.38
CA PHE A 108 5.70 8.19 -2.62
C PHE A 108 5.63 6.70 -2.29
N CYS A 109 4.79 5.96 -2.97
CA CYS A 109 4.61 4.54 -2.72
C CYS A 109 4.78 3.75 -4.02
N PHE A 110 5.76 2.86 -4.04
CA PHE A 110 6.03 1.97 -5.16
C PHE A 110 5.89 0.53 -4.72
N LYS A 111 5.07 -0.24 -5.43
CA LYS A 111 4.84 -1.66 -5.16
C LYS A 111 5.21 -2.51 -6.36
N TYR A 112 6.05 -3.51 -6.10
CA TYR A 112 6.35 -4.56 -7.07
C TYR A 112 5.33 -5.69 -6.93
N ILE A 113 4.71 -6.08 -8.04
CA ILE A 113 3.71 -7.15 -8.04
C ILE A 113 4.42 -8.48 -7.82
N SER A 114 4.22 -9.09 -6.65
CA SER A 114 4.85 -10.36 -6.25
C SER A 114 4.00 -11.58 -6.53
N ASP A 115 2.67 -11.43 -6.52
CA ASP A 115 1.71 -12.52 -6.61
C ASP A 115 0.37 -12.04 -7.18
N GLU A 116 -0.50 -12.99 -7.53
CA GLU A 116 -1.81 -12.72 -8.10
C GLU A 116 -2.95 -12.70 -7.06
N ALA A 117 -2.63 -12.57 -5.78
CA ALA A 117 -3.60 -12.54 -4.67
C ALA A 117 -4.62 -13.70 -4.74
N ASN A 118 -4.14 -14.90 -5.05
CA ASN A 118 -4.91 -16.15 -5.17
C ASN A 118 -4.34 -17.24 -4.26
N ASP A 119 -4.84 -18.48 -4.37
CA ASP A 119 -4.40 -19.61 -3.55
C ASP A 119 -2.89 -19.91 -3.65
N ASN A 120 -2.20 -19.49 -4.70
CA ASN A 120 -0.76 -19.65 -4.88
C ASN A 120 0.05 -18.45 -4.36
N ALA A 121 -0.59 -17.37 -3.88
CA ALA A 121 0.03 -16.10 -3.56
C ALA A 121 1.25 -16.24 -2.63
N SER A 122 1.18 -17.05 -1.57
CA SER A 122 2.32 -17.28 -0.65
C SER A 122 3.54 -17.86 -1.33
N LYS A 123 3.34 -18.80 -2.28
CA LYS A 123 4.42 -19.44 -3.04
C LYS A 123 5.04 -18.44 -4.03
N ASP A 124 4.19 -17.70 -4.73
CA ASP A 124 4.60 -16.72 -5.72
C ASP A 124 5.36 -15.56 -5.04
N TRP A 125 4.88 -15.08 -3.89
CA TRP A 125 5.55 -14.08 -3.08
C TRP A 125 6.97 -14.51 -2.69
N ASN A 126 7.14 -15.72 -2.15
CA ASN A 126 8.46 -16.25 -1.78
C ASN A 126 9.42 -16.31 -2.98
N ALA A 127 8.93 -16.60 -4.18
CA ALA A 127 9.74 -16.68 -5.39
C ALA A 127 10.10 -15.30 -5.97
N ASN A 128 9.31 -14.27 -5.68
CA ASN A 128 9.39 -12.98 -6.35
C ASN A 128 9.79 -11.81 -5.43
N VAL A 129 9.74 -11.97 -4.11
CA VAL A 129 9.97 -10.88 -3.14
C VAL A 129 11.27 -10.10 -3.37
N SER A 130 12.35 -10.77 -3.78
CA SER A 130 13.64 -10.13 -4.03
C SER A 130 13.77 -9.46 -5.41
N LYS A 131 12.93 -9.82 -6.38
CA LYS A 131 13.04 -9.32 -7.77
C LYS A 131 12.73 -7.83 -7.88
N GLY A 132 11.84 -7.32 -7.03
CA GLY A 132 11.46 -5.92 -7.01
C GLY A 132 12.61 -4.96 -6.68
N ALA A 133 13.60 -5.40 -5.90
CA ALA A 133 14.71 -4.57 -5.45
C ALA A 133 15.50 -3.94 -6.62
N VAL A 134 15.75 -4.69 -7.68
CA VAL A 134 16.48 -4.19 -8.87
C VAL A 134 15.69 -3.09 -9.57
N HIS A 135 14.38 -3.27 -9.73
CA HIS A 135 13.50 -2.26 -10.33
C HIS A 135 13.45 -0.98 -9.50
N PHE A 136 13.44 -1.11 -8.18
CA PHE A 136 13.45 0.03 -7.28
C PHE A 136 14.77 0.79 -7.30
N MET A 137 15.91 0.09 -7.35
CA MET A 137 17.22 0.75 -7.50
C MET A 137 17.29 1.58 -8.77
N HIS A 138 16.83 1.06 -9.91
CA HIS A 138 16.76 1.83 -11.16
C HIS A 138 15.85 3.05 -11.05
N LEU A 139 14.74 2.95 -10.29
CA LEU A 139 13.86 4.08 -10.04
C LEU A 139 14.59 5.17 -9.23
N LEU A 140 15.29 4.79 -8.15
CA LEU A 140 16.05 5.74 -7.32
C LEU A 140 17.14 6.48 -8.10
N ASP A 141 17.79 5.81 -9.04
CA ASP A 141 18.81 6.40 -9.90
C ASP A 141 18.20 7.43 -10.90
N SER A 142 16.87 7.45 -11.05
CA SER A 142 16.15 8.32 -11.99
C SER A 142 15.49 9.54 -11.34
N ILE A 143 15.46 9.60 -10.01
CA ILE A 143 14.92 10.71 -9.21
C ILE A 143 16.02 11.41 -8.44
#